data_884a71d2764b90f8246fb4853261f723
#
_entry.id   884a71d2764b90f8246fb4853261f723
#
_cell.length_a   1.000
_cell.length_b   1.000
_cell.length_c   1.000
_cell.angle_alpha   90.00
_cell.angle_beta   90.00
_cell.angle_gamma   90.00
#
_symmetry.space_group_name_H-M   'P 1'
#
loop_
_entity.id
_entity.type
_entity.pdbx_description
1 polymer ?
#
loop_
_entity_poly.entity_id
_entity_poly.type
_entity_poly.pdbx_seq_one_letter_code
_entity_poly.pdbx_strand_id
1 'polypeptide(L)' 'MCEIRKVSDTGSGSGRVTVPKETLREMGLIDDDGNIIEGHLAFEETDDGSARVEPVQ' A
#
# COMPACT_ATOMS: atom_id res chain seq x y z
N MET A 1 -1.41 -13.77 7.66
CA MET A 1 -0.38 -13.19 8.53
C MET A 1 -0.29 -11.69 8.26
N CYS A 2 -0.20 -10.87 9.29
CA CYS A 2 -0.17 -9.43 9.09
C CYS A 2 1.21 -8.85 9.32
N GLU A 3 1.48 -7.76 8.64
CA GLU A 3 2.71 -6.99 8.74
C GLU A 3 2.41 -5.68 9.42
N ILE A 4 3.32 -5.24 10.27
CA ILE A 4 3.16 -3.96 10.97
C ILE A 4 4.25 -3.02 10.46
N ARG A 5 3.85 -1.86 9.98
CA ARG A 5 4.78 -0.85 9.47
C ARG A 5 4.44 0.50 10.07
N LYS A 6 5.46 1.31 10.22
CA LYS A 6 5.30 2.63 10.83
C LYS A 6 4.77 3.63 9.80
N VAL A 7 3.81 4.44 10.23
CA VAL A 7 3.33 5.55 9.43
C VAL A 7 4.20 6.77 9.75
N SER A 8 4.72 7.41 8.73
CA SER A 8 5.57 8.58 8.87
C SER A 8 4.94 9.79 8.20
N ASP A 9 5.22 10.97 8.73
CA ASP A 9 4.72 12.23 8.19
C ASP A 9 5.56 12.62 6.96
N THR A 10 4.91 13.02 5.88
CA THR A 10 5.61 13.49 4.69
C THR A 10 5.92 14.99 4.76
N GLY A 11 5.34 15.70 5.74
CA GLY A 11 5.51 17.14 5.89
C GLY A 11 4.54 17.97 5.07
N SER A 12 3.64 17.33 4.33
CA SER A 12 2.68 18.03 3.47
C SER A 12 1.23 17.66 3.76
N GLY A 13 0.97 17.17 4.96
CA GLY A 13 -0.39 16.79 5.36
C GLY A 13 -0.76 15.37 5.00
N SER A 14 0.19 14.59 4.52
CA SER A 14 -0.03 13.18 4.20
C SER A 14 0.87 12.31 5.07
N GLY A 15 0.52 11.04 5.16
CA GLY A 15 1.38 10.05 5.78
C GLY A 15 1.93 9.11 4.73
N ARG A 16 3.02 8.45 5.04
CA ARG A 16 3.56 7.40 4.18
C ARG A 16 3.85 6.17 5.02
N VAL A 17 3.79 5.03 4.37
CA VAL A 17 4.06 3.76 5.00
C VAL A 17 4.72 2.85 3.97
N THR A 18 5.65 2.02 4.43
CA THR A 18 6.27 1.04 3.55
C THR A 18 5.28 -0.10 3.31
N VAL A 19 5.00 -0.36 2.04
CA VAL A 19 4.15 -1.48 1.67
C VAL A 19 5.05 -2.70 1.51
N PRO A 20 4.80 -3.78 2.24
CA PRO A 20 5.64 -4.98 2.14
C PRO A 20 5.66 -5.54 0.71
N LYS A 21 6.79 -6.07 0.32
CA LYS A 21 6.97 -6.62 -1.02
C LYS A 21 5.98 -7.74 -1.31
N GLU A 22 5.69 -8.56 -0.31
CA GLU A 22 4.71 -9.63 -0.46
C GLU A 22 3.32 -9.09 -0.78
N THR A 23 2.95 -7.98 -0.14
CA THR A 23 1.67 -7.35 -0.39
C THR A 23 1.63 -6.78 -1.80
N LEU A 24 2.70 -6.16 -2.24
CA LEU A 24 2.78 -5.63 -3.60
C LEU A 24 2.68 -6.76 -4.63
N ARG A 25 3.27 -7.90 -4.34
CA ARG A 25 3.20 -9.06 -5.23
C ARG A 25 1.77 -9.57 -5.33
N GLU A 26 1.07 -9.64 -4.20
CA GLU A 26 -0.32 -10.06 -4.18
C GLU A 26 -1.22 -9.10 -4.96
N MET A 27 -0.87 -7.83 -4.98
CA MET A 27 -1.62 -6.82 -5.72
C MET A 27 -1.27 -6.78 -7.20
N GLY A 28 -0.23 -7.53 -7.62
CA GLY A 28 0.21 -7.49 -9.00
C GLY A 28 1.06 -6.28 -9.34
N LEU A 29 1.71 -5.69 -8.34
CA LEU A 29 2.53 -4.50 -8.54
C LEU A 29 4.03 -4.80 -8.55
N ILE A 30 4.39 -6.04 -8.77
CA ILE A 30 5.78 -6.47 -8.91
C ILE A 30 5.88 -7.29 -10.19
N ASP A 31 6.86 -6.98 -11.02
CA ASP A 31 7.06 -7.71 -12.28
C ASP A 31 7.91 -8.98 -12.05
N ASP A 32 8.17 -9.70 -13.13
CA ASP A 32 8.90 -10.98 -13.06
C ASP A 32 10.35 -10.80 -12.60
N ASP A 33 10.89 -9.61 -12.77
CA ASP A 33 12.27 -9.30 -12.35
C ASP A 33 12.35 -8.82 -10.92
N GLY A 34 11.22 -8.69 -10.24
CA GLY A 34 11.17 -8.23 -8.87
C GLY A 34 11.15 -6.73 -8.71
N ASN A 35 10.91 -6.00 -9.80
CA ASN A 35 10.83 -4.55 -9.78
C ASN A 35 9.41 -4.09 -9.55
N ILE A 36 9.26 -2.95 -8.89
CA ILE A 36 7.95 -2.40 -8.61
C ILE A 36 7.37 -1.79 -9.88
N ILE A 37 6.12 -2.16 -10.17
CA ILE A 37 5.38 -1.62 -11.29
C ILE A 37 4.64 -0.39 -10.79
N GLU A 38 4.78 0.74 -11.48
CA GLU A 38 4.06 1.95 -11.12
C GLU A 38 2.57 1.75 -11.32
N GLY A 39 1.81 2.21 -10.36
CA GLY A 39 0.37 2.05 -10.40
C GLY A 39 -0.29 2.95 -9.38
N HIS A 40 -1.56 2.70 -9.15
CA HIS A 40 -2.37 3.49 -8.24
C HIS A 40 -3.04 2.58 -7.24
N LEU A 41 -3.26 3.11 -6.05
CA LEU A 41 -3.98 2.40 -5.00
C LEU A 41 -5.22 3.21 -4.63
N ALA A 42 -6.32 2.53 -4.45
CA ALA A 42 -7.54 3.14 -3.95
C ALA A 42 -7.65 2.86 -2.46
N PHE A 43 -7.95 3.89 -1.71
CA PHE A 43 -8.12 3.79 -0.26
C PHE A 43 -9.57 4.04 0.09
N GLU A 44 -10.15 3.14 0.84
CA GLU A 44 -11.54 3.24 1.27
C GLU A 44 -11.60 3.10 2.78
N GLU A 45 -12.03 4.14 3.48
CA GLU A 45 -12.17 4.08 4.92
C GLU A 45 -13.42 3.31 5.29
N THR A 46 -13.33 2.58 6.40
CA THR A 46 -14.46 1.87 6.96
C THR A 46 -14.91 2.59 8.22
N ASP A 47 -16.10 2.23 8.71
CA ASP A 47 -16.66 2.91 9.88
C ASP A 47 -15.98 2.56 11.20
N ASP A 48 -15.14 1.55 11.20
CA ASP A 48 -14.52 1.06 12.44
C ASP A 48 -13.08 1.55 12.63
N GLY A 49 -12.66 2.55 11.86
CA GLY A 49 -11.31 3.07 11.97
C GLY A 49 -10.28 2.34 11.14
N SER A 50 -10.72 1.51 10.22
CA SER A 50 -9.85 0.79 9.30
C SER A 50 -9.92 1.37 7.91
N ALA A 51 -9.08 0.85 7.02
CA ALA A 51 -9.13 1.23 5.61
C ALA A 51 -8.82 0.02 4.76
N ARG A 52 -9.46 -0.03 3.62
CA ARG A 52 -9.21 -1.04 2.61
C ARG A 52 -8.37 -0.44 1.50
N VAL A 53 -7.35 -1.14 1.07
CA VAL A 53 -6.44 -0.67 0.03
C VAL A 53 -6.48 -1.67 -1.13
N GLU A 54 -6.74 -1.17 -2.32
CA GLU A 54 -6.85 -2.01 -3.50
C GLU A 54 -6.08 -1.40 -4.67
N PRO A 55 -5.47 -2.24 -5.53
CA PRO A 55 -4.84 -1.72 -6.73
C PRO A 55 -5.90 -1.25 -7.74
N VAL A 56 -5.61 -0.17 -8.41
CA VAL A 56 -6.46 0.39 -9.45
C VAL A 56 -5.76 0.22 -10.79
N GLN A 57 -6.46 -0.37 -11.74
CA GLN A 57 -5.90 -0.60 -13.07
C GLN A 57 -6.68 0.12 -14.14
#